data_e4ebf3238130058d99395a79e02c8248
#
_entry.id   e4ebf3238130058d99395a79e02c8248
#
_cell.length_a   1.000
_cell.length_b   1.000
_cell.length_c   1.000
_cell.angle_alpha   90.00
_cell.angle_beta   90.00
_cell.angle_gamma   90.00
#
_symmetry.space_group_name_H-M   'P 1'
#
loop_
_entity.id
_entity.type
_entity.pdbx_description
1 polymer ?
#
loop_
_entity_poly.entity_id
_entity_poly.type
_entity_poly.pdbx_seq_one_letter_code
_entity_poly.pdbx_strand_id
1 'polypeptide(L)'
;MSLILIIEDNEKNLKLVRDVLQVKGYATIEAGNAEDGVELARERKPDLILMDIQLPGMSGIEALKVLRADATTAAIPAVAVTASVMQQDRRLITEAGFDGYVGKPINIKEFLEAIRSTLEGKPK
;
A
#
# COMPACT_ATOMS: atom_id res chain seq x y z
N MET A 1 2.15 -10.05 15.23
CA MET A 1 1.18 -9.07 14.68
C MET A 1 1.86 -8.30 13.56
N SER A 2 1.25 -8.31 12.39
CA SER A 2 1.84 -7.59 11.24
C SER A 2 1.60 -6.10 11.34
N LEU A 3 2.60 -5.32 10.98
CA LEU A 3 2.53 -3.86 10.95
C LEU A 3 2.32 -3.40 9.50
N ILE A 4 1.26 -2.65 9.25
CA ILE A 4 0.92 -2.16 7.92
C ILE A 4 1.03 -0.64 7.89
N LEU A 5 1.83 -0.14 6.95
CA LEU A 5 1.93 1.29 6.69
C LEU A 5 0.88 1.68 5.66
N ILE A 6 0.02 2.63 6.01
CA ILE A 6 -1.01 3.14 5.13
C ILE A 6 -0.61 4.52 4.64
N ILE A 7 -0.45 4.68 3.33
CA ILE A 7 -0.12 5.96 2.72
C ILE A 7 -1.32 6.41 1.90
N GLU A 8 -2.08 7.36 2.43
CA GLU A 8 -3.35 7.80 1.88
C GLU A 8 -3.61 9.25 2.30
N ASP A 9 -3.94 10.12 1.36
CA ASP A 9 -4.19 11.53 1.65
C ASP A 9 -5.65 11.84 1.99
N ASN A 10 -6.58 10.94 1.65
CA ASN A 10 -8.00 11.14 1.95
C ASN A 10 -8.33 10.55 3.31
N GLU A 11 -8.72 11.41 4.25
CA GLU A 11 -8.97 11.00 5.63
C GLU A 11 -10.06 9.95 5.78
N LYS A 12 -11.10 10.00 4.94
CA LYS A 12 -12.20 9.03 5.01
C LYS A 12 -11.72 7.64 4.59
N ASN A 13 -10.93 7.57 3.52
CA ASN A 13 -10.36 6.30 3.07
C ASN A 13 -9.36 5.76 4.09
N LEU A 14 -8.54 6.64 4.64
CA LEU A 14 -7.57 6.28 5.65
C LEU A 14 -8.25 5.67 6.87
N LYS A 15 -9.30 6.32 7.36
CA LYS A 15 -10.05 5.82 8.51
C LYS A 15 -10.68 4.46 8.22
N LEU A 16 -11.30 4.29 7.06
CA LEU A 16 -11.92 3.03 6.68
C LEU A 16 -10.90 1.90 6.67
N VAL A 17 -9.78 2.12 6.00
CA VAL A 17 -8.72 1.12 5.87
C VAL A 17 -8.14 0.77 7.23
N ARG A 18 -7.83 1.79 8.04
CA ARG A 18 -7.29 1.60 9.37
C ARG A 18 -8.23 0.76 10.24
N ASP A 19 -9.51 1.15 10.27
CA ASP A 19 -10.48 0.48 11.14
C ASP A 19 -10.65 -0.98 10.72
N VAL A 20 -10.73 -1.25 9.43
CA VAL A 20 -10.87 -2.62 8.91
C VAL A 20 -9.66 -3.47 9.28
N LEU A 21 -8.46 -2.93 9.11
CA LEU A 21 -7.23 -3.66 9.42
C LEU A 21 -7.09 -3.92 10.91
N GLN A 22 -7.41 -2.94 11.75
CA GLN A 22 -7.29 -3.11 13.19
C GLN A 22 -8.27 -4.14 13.73
N VAL A 23 -9.48 -4.20 13.17
CA VAL A 23 -10.46 -5.23 13.56
C VAL A 23 -9.91 -6.63 13.26
N LYS A 24 -9.11 -6.77 12.22
CA LYS A 24 -8.51 -8.06 11.85
C LYS A 24 -7.21 -8.36 12.60
N GLY A 25 -6.81 -7.51 13.52
CA GLY A 25 -5.64 -7.75 14.34
C GLY A 25 -4.32 -7.21 13.81
N TYR A 26 -4.35 -6.42 12.74
CA TYR A 26 -3.14 -5.80 12.22
C TYR A 26 -2.83 -4.51 12.97
N ALA A 27 -1.55 -4.24 13.19
CA ALA A 27 -1.11 -2.94 13.68
C ALA A 27 -0.96 -2.01 12.48
N THR A 28 -1.24 -0.73 12.66
CA THR A 28 -1.18 0.24 11.55
C THR A 28 -0.37 1.48 11.93
N ILE A 29 0.32 2.03 10.93
CA ILE A 29 0.90 3.37 10.99
C ILE A 29 0.48 4.10 9.72
N GLU A 30 0.45 5.43 9.75
CA GLU A 30 -0.19 6.23 8.71
C GLU A 30 0.68 7.37 8.23
N ALA A 31 0.59 7.66 6.94
CA ALA A 31 1.20 8.85 6.34
C ALA A 31 0.20 9.45 5.35
N GLY A 32 0.13 10.77 5.31
CA GLY A 32 -0.79 11.50 4.43
C GLY A 32 -0.19 11.87 3.08
N ASN A 33 1.08 11.58 2.86
CA ASN A 33 1.75 11.84 1.59
C ASN A 33 2.87 10.83 1.39
N ALA A 34 3.40 10.78 0.16
CA ALA A 34 4.39 9.78 -0.20
C ALA A 34 5.72 10.00 0.51
N GLU A 35 6.14 11.24 0.66
CA GLU A 35 7.42 11.57 1.29
C GLU A 35 7.47 11.08 2.73
N ASP A 36 6.44 11.38 3.51
CA ASP A 36 6.34 10.92 4.89
C ASP A 36 6.23 9.39 4.94
N GLY A 37 5.51 8.81 3.98
CA GLY A 37 5.38 7.36 3.89
C GLY A 37 6.71 6.66 3.67
N VAL A 38 7.53 7.19 2.78
CA VAL A 38 8.87 6.64 2.51
C VAL A 38 9.74 6.70 3.77
N GLU A 39 9.70 7.83 4.49
CA GLU A 39 10.46 7.98 5.73
C GLU A 39 10.00 6.98 6.80
N LEU A 40 8.69 6.83 6.98
CA LEU A 40 8.16 5.88 7.95
C LEU A 40 8.54 4.44 7.59
N ALA A 41 8.55 4.12 6.30
CA ALA A 41 8.94 2.78 5.86
C ALA A 41 10.39 2.48 6.24
N ARG A 42 11.28 3.46 6.09
CA ARG A 42 12.68 3.31 6.48
C ARG A 42 12.84 3.14 7.98
N GLU A 43 12.11 3.93 8.76
CA GLU A 43 12.24 3.94 10.20
C GLU A 43 11.58 2.75 10.88
N ARG A 44 10.37 2.43 10.44
CA ARG A 44 9.54 1.45 11.11
C ARG A 44 9.56 0.06 10.47
N LYS A 45 10.02 -0.04 9.25
CA LYS A 45 10.13 -1.31 8.50
C LYS A 45 8.86 -2.15 8.61
N PRO A 46 7.73 -1.65 8.08
CA PRO A 46 6.47 -2.37 8.16
C PRO A 46 6.53 -3.69 7.41
N ASP A 47 5.60 -4.58 7.72
CA ASP A 47 5.48 -5.87 7.04
C ASP A 47 4.83 -5.73 5.67
N LEU A 48 4.06 -4.67 5.47
CA LEU A 48 3.38 -4.40 4.22
C LEU A 48 3.12 -2.90 4.09
N ILE A 49 3.19 -2.39 2.87
CA ILE A 49 2.84 -1.00 2.57
C ILE A 49 1.58 -0.99 1.72
N LEU A 50 0.57 -0.25 2.17
CA LEU A 50 -0.65 -0.02 1.41
C LEU A 50 -0.60 1.41 0.92
N MET A 51 -0.55 1.62 -0.40
CA MET A 51 -0.26 2.95 -0.95
C MET A 51 -1.22 3.36 -2.04
N ASP A 52 -1.84 4.53 -1.85
CA ASP A 52 -2.65 5.15 -2.88
C ASP A 52 -1.74 5.56 -4.05
N ILE A 53 -2.16 5.25 -5.26
CA ILE A 53 -1.42 5.64 -6.47
C ILE A 53 -1.53 7.13 -6.72
N GLN A 54 -2.70 7.72 -6.44
CA GLN A 54 -2.96 9.12 -6.75
C GLN A 54 -2.76 10.01 -5.54
N LEU A 55 -1.50 10.23 -5.21
CA LEU A 55 -1.13 11.11 -4.10
C LEU A 55 -0.71 12.47 -4.64
N PRO A 56 -0.95 13.56 -3.89
CA PRO A 56 -0.44 14.87 -4.29
C PRO A 56 1.08 14.89 -4.21
N GLY A 57 1.73 15.62 -5.13
CA GLY A 57 3.17 15.67 -5.19
C GLY A 57 3.74 14.40 -5.79
N MET A 58 4.48 13.64 -5.01
CA MET A 58 5.04 12.36 -5.47
C MET A 58 3.93 11.33 -5.55
N SER A 59 3.77 10.69 -6.71
CA SER A 59 2.77 9.64 -6.90
C SER A 59 3.17 8.36 -6.18
N GLY A 60 2.20 7.45 -6.01
CA GLY A 60 2.49 6.15 -5.42
C GLY A 60 3.49 5.34 -6.22
N ILE A 61 3.45 5.44 -7.55
CA ILE A 61 4.40 4.73 -8.42
C ILE A 61 5.81 5.26 -8.22
N GLU A 62 5.97 6.58 -8.16
CA GLU A 62 7.27 7.19 -7.91
C GLU A 62 7.80 6.82 -6.53
N ALA A 63 6.93 6.84 -5.53
CA ALA A 63 7.30 6.48 -4.17
C ALA A 63 7.78 5.03 -4.11
N LEU A 64 7.12 4.13 -4.81
CA LEU A 64 7.53 2.73 -4.82
C LEU A 64 8.92 2.57 -5.45
N LYS A 65 9.21 3.32 -6.51
CA LYS A 65 10.54 3.27 -7.11
C LYS A 65 11.61 3.68 -6.11
N VAL A 66 11.34 4.72 -5.31
CA VAL A 66 12.25 5.14 -4.25
C VAL A 66 12.45 4.03 -3.22
N LEU A 67 11.36 3.38 -2.79
CA LEU A 67 11.43 2.30 -1.81
C LEU A 67 12.20 1.09 -2.35
N ARG A 68 12.01 0.75 -3.61
CA ARG A 68 12.70 -0.41 -4.22
C ARG A 68 14.19 -0.15 -4.46
N ALA A 69 14.58 1.13 -4.57
CA ALA A 69 15.98 1.50 -4.75
C ALA A 69 16.75 1.54 -3.42
N ASP A 70 16.07 1.51 -2.29
CA ASP A 70 16.68 1.57 -0.97
C ASP A 70 16.73 0.14 -0.39
N ALA A 71 17.93 -0.34 -0.08
CA ALA A 71 18.13 -1.70 0.42
C ALA A 71 17.30 -1.99 1.68
N THR A 72 17.04 -0.99 2.52
CA THR A 72 16.30 -1.20 3.77
C THR A 72 14.80 -1.41 3.55
N THR A 73 14.27 -0.99 2.40
CA THR A 73 12.84 -1.07 2.10
C THR A 73 12.53 -1.87 0.84
N ALA A 74 13.55 -2.29 0.09
CA ALA A 74 13.37 -2.92 -1.22
C ALA A 74 12.53 -4.21 -1.17
N ALA A 75 12.58 -4.94 -0.08
CA ALA A 75 11.88 -6.22 0.05
C ALA A 75 10.50 -6.12 0.69
N ILE A 76 10.08 -4.93 1.14
CA ILE A 76 8.78 -4.77 1.79
C ILE A 76 7.68 -4.91 0.74
N PRO A 77 6.73 -5.85 0.92
CA PRO A 77 5.63 -5.99 -0.05
C PRO A 77 4.73 -4.77 -0.04
N ALA A 78 4.21 -4.42 -1.20
CA ALA A 78 3.38 -3.23 -1.37
C ALA A 78 2.13 -3.56 -2.18
N VAL A 79 0.99 -3.06 -1.71
CA VAL A 79 -0.30 -3.17 -2.40
C VAL A 79 -0.75 -1.78 -2.80
N ALA A 80 -1.07 -1.59 -4.07
CA ALA A 80 -1.53 -0.32 -4.58
C ALA A 80 -3.05 -0.18 -4.37
N VAL A 81 -3.49 1.03 -4.05
CA VAL A 81 -4.91 1.36 -4.01
C VAL A 81 -5.15 2.36 -5.13
N THR A 82 -6.09 2.07 -6.01
CA THR A 82 -6.29 2.89 -7.20
C THR A 82 -7.77 3.03 -7.56
N ALA A 83 -8.15 4.23 -8.01
CA ALA A 83 -9.48 4.48 -8.52
C ALA A 83 -9.65 3.95 -9.94
N SER A 84 -8.55 3.65 -10.63
CA SER A 84 -8.58 3.15 -11.99
C SER A 84 -8.07 1.72 -12.04
N VAL A 85 -8.90 0.80 -12.56
CA VAL A 85 -8.53 -0.61 -12.69
C VAL A 85 -8.49 -1.03 -14.16
N MET A 86 -8.29 -0.08 -15.06
CA MET A 86 -8.14 -0.39 -16.47
C MET A 86 -6.86 -1.19 -16.71
N GLN A 87 -6.85 -1.99 -17.76
CA GLN A 87 -5.75 -2.90 -18.03
C GLN A 87 -4.39 -2.22 -18.12
N GLN A 88 -4.31 -1.06 -18.76
CA GLN A 88 -3.04 -0.33 -18.86
C GLN A 88 -2.55 0.16 -17.50
N ASP A 89 -3.46 0.54 -16.61
CA ASP A 89 -3.10 0.97 -15.26
C ASP A 89 -2.61 -0.21 -14.43
N ARG A 90 -3.22 -1.37 -14.59
CA ARG A 90 -2.76 -2.59 -13.92
C ARG A 90 -1.34 -2.95 -14.34
N ARG A 91 -1.05 -2.78 -15.63
CA ARG A 91 0.29 -3.04 -16.15
C ARG A 91 1.31 -2.10 -15.52
N LEU A 92 1.00 -0.80 -15.46
CA LEU A 92 1.89 0.18 -14.85
C LEU A 92 2.16 -0.13 -13.39
N ILE A 93 1.13 -0.52 -12.66
CA ILE A 93 1.24 -0.88 -11.26
C ILE A 93 2.14 -2.11 -11.08
N THR A 94 1.92 -3.13 -11.88
CA THR A 94 2.71 -4.36 -11.82
C THR A 94 4.17 -4.11 -12.20
N GLU A 95 4.40 -3.36 -13.26
CA GLU A 95 5.75 -3.04 -13.73
C GLU A 95 6.50 -2.16 -12.73
N ALA A 96 5.80 -1.34 -11.95
CA ALA A 96 6.42 -0.51 -10.94
C ALA A 96 6.94 -1.33 -9.76
N GLY A 97 6.45 -2.56 -9.59
CA GLY A 97 6.91 -3.44 -8.52
C GLY A 97 5.93 -3.64 -7.38
N PHE A 98 4.68 -3.24 -7.56
CA PHE A 98 3.63 -3.57 -6.58
C PHE A 98 3.31 -5.04 -6.62
N ASP A 99 3.08 -5.63 -5.45
CA ASP A 99 2.76 -7.05 -5.31
C ASP A 99 1.28 -7.34 -5.52
N GLY A 100 0.44 -6.30 -5.41
CA GLY A 100 -0.99 -6.44 -5.65
C GLY A 100 -1.63 -5.08 -5.79
N TYR A 101 -2.93 -5.06 -6.08
CA TYR A 101 -3.67 -3.80 -6.15
C TYR A 101 -5.11 -4.02 -5.71
N VAL A 102 -5.73 -2.93 -5.23
CA VAL A 102 -7.13 -2.90 -4.81
C VAL A 102 -7.78 -1.69 -5.44
N GLY A 103 -8.98 -1.86 -5.98
CA GLY A 103 -9.72 -0.76 -6.59
C GLY A 103 -10.50 0.05 -5.58
N LYS A 104 -10.81 1.29 -5.94
CA LYS A 104 -11.73 2.16 -5.20
C LYS A 104 -13.06 2.22 -5.95
N PRO A 105 -14.19 2.26 -5.25
CA PRO A 105 -14.35 2.20 -3.80
C PRO A 105 -13.93 0.83 -3.25
N ILE A 106 -13.42 0.82 -2.05
CA ILE A 106 -12.86 -0.39 -1.47
C ILE A 106 -13.94 -1.41 -1.14
N ASN A 107 -13.78 -2.62 -1.69
CA ASN A 107 -14.56 -3.78 -1.31
C ASN A 107 -13.81 -4.46 -0.18
N ILE A 108 -14.40 -4.48 1.00
CA ILE A 108 -13.71 -4.94 2.21
C ILE A 108 -13.21 -6.38 2.07
N LYS A 109 -14.02 -7.26 1.51
CA LYS A 109 -13.64 -8.66 1.34
C LYS A 109 -12.43 -8.82 0.42
N GLU A 110 -12.47 -8.17 -0.74
CA GLU A 110 -11.37 -8.21 -1.70
C GLU A 110 -10.12 -7.56 -1.15
N PHE A 111 -10.29 -6.45 -0.41
CA PHE A 111 -9.19 -5.74 0.22
C PHE A 111 -8.47 -6.63 1.23
N LEU A 112 -9.22 -7.25 2.13
CA LEU A 112 -8.62 -8.12 3.15
C LEU A 112 -7.95 -9.34 2.54
N GLU A 113 -8.52 -9.89 1.48
CA GLU A 113 -7.90 -11.01 0.78
C GLU A 113 -6.57 -10.61 0.12
N ALA A 114 -6.51 -9.42 -0.48
CA ALA A 114 -5.28 -8.92 -1.08
C ALA A 114 -4.20 -8.72 -0.03
N ILE A 115 -4.55 -8.16 1.11
CA ILE A 115 -3.62 -7.96 2.22
C ILE A 115 -3.09 -9.31 2.71
N ARG A 116 -3.98 -10.25 2.97
CA ARG A 116 -3.61 -11.57 3.48
C ARG A 116 -2.70 -12.32 2.50
N SER A 117 -3.09 -12.36 1.23
CA SER A 117 -2.31 -13.03 0.19
C SER A 117 -0.91 -12.46 0.07
N THR A 118 -0.81 -11.13 0.11
CA THR A 118 0.47 -10.46 -0.03
C THR A 118 1.37 -10.73 1.17
N LEU A 119 0.81 -10.70 2.37
CA LEU A 119 1.57 -10.99 3.58
C LEU A 119 2.05 -12.45 3.62
N GLU A 120 1.26 -13.36 3.07
CA GLU A 120 1.65 -14.78 3.01
C GLU A 120 2.68 -15.05 1.92
N GLY A 121 2.94 -14.08 1.05
CA GLY A 121 3.89 -14.24 -0.03
C GLY A 121 3.47 -15.20 -1.12
N LYS A 122 2.18 -15.47 -1.24
CA LYS A 122 1.68 -16.39 -2.26
C LYS A 122 1.71 -15.76 -3.63
N PRO A 123 2.12 -16.50 -4.65
CA PRO A 123 2.06 -15.99 -6.03
C PRO A 123 0.61 -15.78 -6.44
N LYS A 124 0.39 -14.82 -7.30
CA LYS A 124 -0.95 -14.49 -7.77
C LYS A 124 -1.29 -15.18 -9.05
#